data_edfcd416f3bbf6870adc104196a7965e
#
_entry.id   edfcd416f3bbf6870adc104196a7965e
#
_cell.length_a   1.000
_cell.length_b   1.000
_cell.length_c   1.000
_cell.angle_alpha   90.00
_cell.angle_beta   90.00
_cell.angle_gamma   90.00
#
_symmetry.space_group_name_H-M   'P 1'
#
loop_
_entity.id
_entity.type
_entity.pdbx_description
1 polymer ?
#
loop_
_entity_poly.entity_id
_entity_poly.type
_entity_poly.pdbx_seq_one_letter_code
_entity_poly.pdbx_strand_id
1 'polypeptide(L)'
;MSETPRVFVAPIIATLRTSPEKLPAALKRGMASVYLLSGDEPLTQGEAGDAIRVAARAAGFSEREVFFIERANGGPWDDIFAASRAMSLFASRKLIEIRIPGSKPGTEGSKALAELARLAGPDLILMVTTGGLDWTTQKAAWVQALDAAGVWVDAQAVETAQFPGWLRMRAAAEGVQLDDEAVAMLAQQTEGNLLAALQELQKLALAGVQQAGAAEIIASSTQSSRFDVTQLGEAVLRGDTVRALRVLAGLKAEGVEPTLVLWSLWQELRVLWQTLVPGSPIAGVWTRNRDHIGAAATRLKPLGRAFFSRLDLRMAETDRIVKGRQAGNAWDALGVVVAEFASGRVVLTGEPRAA
;
A
#
# COMPACT_ATOMS: atom_id res chain seq x y z
N MET A 1 8.12 -50.09 -1.40
CA MET A 1 7.46 -49.32 -2.48
C MET A 1 6.38 -48.51 -1.80
N SER A 2 6.66 -47.26 -1.53
CA SER A 2 5.75 -46.34 -0.83
C SER A 2 4.92 -45.65 -1.90
N GLU A 3 3.65 -45.95 -2.00
CA GLU A 3 2.71 -45.24 -2.87
C GLU A 3 2.52 -43.82 -2.33
N THR A 4 3.02 -42.87 -3.07
CA THR A 4 2.73 -41.44 -2.85
C THR A 4 1.22 -41.23 -3.04
N PRO A 5 0.50 -40.62 -2.09
CA PRO A 5 -0.93 -40.42 -2.24
C PRO A 5 -1.20 -39.54 -3.46
N ARG A 6 -1.92 -40.09 -4.44
CA ARG A 6 -2.46 -39.34 -5.57
C ARG A 6 -3.41 -38.29 -5.01
N VAL A 7 -2.94 -37.04 -4.92
CA VAL A 7 -3.83 -35.92 -4.66
C VAL A 7 -4.73 -35.78 -5.89
N PHE A 8 -5.97 -36.24 -5.73
CA PHE A 8 -7.01 -36.08 -6.73
C PHE A 8 -7.23 -34.58 -6.96
N VAL A 9 -6.90 -34.09 -8.13
CA VAL A 9 -7.37 -32.79 -8.60
C VAL A 9 -8.83 -33.00 -8.95
N ALA A 10 -9.72 -32.85 -7.97
CA ALA A 10 -11.14 -32.80 -8.25
C ALA A 10 -11.39 -31.61 -9.18
N PRO A 11 -12.25 -31.74 -10.21
CA PRO A 11 -12.64 -30.59 -11.00
C PRO A 11 -13.28 -29.60 -10.04
N ILE A 12 -12.58 -28.48 -9.79
CA ILE A 12 -13.13 -27.40 -9.03
C ILE A 12 -14.32 -26.90 -9.83
N ILE A 13 -15.42 -26.76 -9.15
CA ILE A 13 -16.70 -26.23 -9.59
C ILE A 13 -16.47 -25.14 -10.65
N ALA A 14 -16.95 -25.39 -11.83
CA ALA A 14 -16.90 -24.43 -12.93
C ALA A 14 -17.40 -23.07 -12.45
N THR A 15 -16.61 -21.99 -12.72
CA THR A 15 -16.90 -20.60 -12.41
C THR A 15 -16.88 -20.25 -10.91
N LEU A 16 -15.72 -20.13 -10.31
CA LEU A 16 -15.55 -19.51 -9.00
C LEU A 16 -14.92 -18.12 -9.18
N ARG A 17 -15.67 -17.05 -8.93
CA ARG A 17 -15.10 -15.72 -8.71
C ARG A 17 -14.85 -15.54 -7.23
N THR A 18 -13.65 -15.09 -6.90
CA THR A 18 -13.22 -14.93 -5.50
C THR A 18 -12.34 -13.70 -5.36
N SER A 19 -12.16 -13.23 -4.13
CA SER A 19 -11.17 -12.21 -3.81
C SER A 19 -9.85 -12.87 -3.37
N PRO A 20 -8.72 -12.13 -3.39
CA PRO A 20 -7.41 -12.63 -2.94
C PRO A 20 -7.45 -13.24 -1.53
N GLU A 21 -8.20 -12.63 -0.59
CA GLU A 21 -8.29 -13.08 0.80
C GLU A 21 -9.00 -14.44 0.96
N LYS A 22 -9.92 -14.75 0.06
CA LYS A 22 -10.69 -16.01 0.07
C LYS A 22 -9.99 -17.12 -0.71
N LEU A 23 -9.03 -16.79 -1.56
CA LEU A 23 -8.32 -17.74 -2.41
C LEU A 23 -7.62 -18.87 -1.62
N PRO A 24 -6.93 -18.63 -0.50
CA PRO A 24 -6.29 -19.70 0.26
C PRO A 24 -7.26 -20.78 0.74
N ALA A 25 -8.49 -20.40 1.09
CA ALA A 25 -9.53 -21.36 1.48
C ALA A 25 -10.03 -22.20 0.28
N ALA A 26 -10.07 -21.61 -0.92
CA ALA A 26 -10.40 -22.33 -2.15
C ALA A 26 -9.28 -23.32 -2.53
N LEU A 27 -8.01 -22.90 -2.46
CA LEU A 27 -6.84 -23.75 -2.76
C LEU A 27 -6.73 -24.98 -1.85
N LYS A 28 -7.16 -24.88 -0.59
CA LYS A 28 -7.23 -26.04 0.34
C LYS A 28 -8.24 -27.11 -0.11
N ARG A 29 -9.21 -26.76 -0.93
CA ARG A 29 -10.22 -27.71 -1.47
C ARG A 29 -9.73 -28.45 -2.71
N GLY A 30 -8.71 -27.91 -3.38
CA GLY A 30 -8.12 -28.47 -4.58
C GLY A 30 -7.63 -27.38 -5.54
N MET A 31 -6.93 -27.81 -6.60
CA MET A 31 -6.40 -26.92 -7.63
C MET A 31 -7.31 -26.87 -8.84
N ALA A 32 -7.54 -25.67 -9.37
CA ALA A 32 -8.14 -25.49 -10.69
C ALA A 32 -7.06 -25.59 -11.79
N SER A 33 -7.46 -25.94 -12.99
CA SER A 33 -6.55 -25.94 -14.12
C SER A 33 -6.33 -24.54 -14.72
N VAL A 34 -7.23 -23.59 -14.43
CA VAL A 34 -7.14 -22.21 -14.93
C VAL A 34 -7.32 -21.23 -13.77
N TYR A 35 -6.47 -20.21 -13.74
CA TYR A 35 -6.58 -19.05 -12.85
C TYR A 35 -6.50 -17.77 -13.66
N LEU A 36 -7.50 -16.90 -13.53
CA LEU A 36 -7.47 -15.53 -14.04
C LEU A 36 -7.32 -14.58 -12.84
N LEU A 37 -6.19 -13.89 -12.76
CA LEU A 37 -5.93 -12.85 -11.77
C LEU A 37 -6.08 -11.49 -12.45
N SER A 38 -7.08 -10.73 -12.08
CA SER A 38 -7.30 -9.38 -12.62
C SER A 38 -7.39 -8.36 -11.49
N GLY A 39 -7.10 -7.12 -11.79
CA GLY A 39 -7.23 -6.01 -10.85
C GLY A 39 -6.07 -5.05 -10.90
N ASP A 40 -6.25 -3.93 -10.23
CA ASP A 40 -5.29 -2.83 -10.20
C ASP A 40 -4.57 -2.71 -8.85
N GLU A 41 -4.71 -3.74 -7.98
CA GLU A 41 -4.00 -3.79 -6.70
C GLU A 41 -2.82 -4.80 -6.76
N PRO A 42 -1.59 -4.29 -6.95
CA PRO A 42 -0.44 -5.14 -7.19
C PRO A 42 -0.08 -6.07 -6.02
N LEU A 43 -0.27 -5.60 -4.77
CA LEU A 43 0.07 -6.40 -3.58
C LEU A 43 -0.79 -7.66 -3.51
N THR A 44 -2.10 -7.51 -3.47
CA THR A 44 -3.03 -8.62 -3.28
C THR A 44 -3.06 -9.54 -4.51
N GLN A 45 -2.87 -8.99 -5.71
CA GLN A 45 -2.71 -9.78 -6.94
C GLN A 45 -1.43 -10.62 -6.91
N GLY A 46 -0.31 -10.02 -6.45
CA GLY A 46 0.96 -10.73 -6.26
C GLY A 46 0.86 -11.87 -5.25
N GLU A 47 0.27 -11.60 -4.09
CA GLU A 47 0.03 -12.60 -3.02
C GLU A 47 -0.88 -13.75 -3.49
N ALA A 48 -1.92 -13.43 -4.27
CA ALA A 48 -2.77 -14.46 -4.86
C ALA A 48 -1.98 -15.37 -5.82
N GLY A 49 -1.12 -14.76 -6.67
CA GLY A 49 -0.22 -15.51 -7.56
C GLY A 49 0.75 -16.39 -6.78
N ASP A 50 1.34 -15.88 -5.68
CA ASP A 50 2.25 -16.65 -4.82
C ASP A 50 1.53 -17.82 -4.14
N ALA A 51 0.33 -17.61 -3.65
CA ALA A 51 -0.49 -18.67 -3.06
C ALA A 51 -0.77 -19.80 -4.06
N ILE A 52 -1.11 -19.44 -5.32
CA ILE A 52 -1.32 -20.43 -6.39
C ILE A 52 -0.02 -21.18 -6.68
N ARG A 53 1.13 -20.51 -6.79
CA ARG A 53 2.44 -21.14 -7.06
C ARG A 53 2.83 -22.12 -5.95
N VAL A 54 2.64 -21.74 -4.69
CA VAL A 54 2.91 -22.60 -3.55
C VAL A 54 2.01 -23.84 -3.60
N ALA A 55 0.72 -23.67 -3.81
CA ALA A 55 -0.24 -24.78 -3.90
C ALA A 55 0.04 -25.68 -5.12
N ALA A 56 0.37 -25.11 -6.28
CA ALA A 56 0.73 -25.88 -7.47
C ALA A 56 1.98 -26.73 -7.26
N ARG A 57 3.03 -26.13 -6.65
CA ARG A 57 4.25 -26.88 -6.30
C ARG A 57 3.95 -28.04 -5.35
N ALA A 58 3.14 -27.82 -4.33
CA ALA A 58 2.72 -28.85 -3.38
C ALA A 58 1.88 -29.97 -4.06
N ALA A 59 1.13 -29.63 -5.12
CA ALA A 59 0.36 -30.57 -5.94
C ALA A 59 1.19 -31.29 -7.03
N GLY A 60 2.52 -31.04 -7.08
CA GLY A 60 3.43 -31.74 -8.00
C GLY A 60 3.65 -31.04 -9.35
N PHE A 61 3.20 -29.78 -9.52
CA PHE A 61 3.53 -28.96 -10.68
C PHE A 61 4.93 -28.36 -10.48
N SER A 62 5.98 -29.13 -10.81
CA SER A 62 7.38 -28.77 -10.54
C SER A 62 8.00 -27.88 -11.59
N GLU A 63 7.45 -27.88 -12.80
CA GLU A 63 7.90 -27.02 -13.90
C GLU A 63 7.06 -25.77 -13.98
N ARG A 64 7.72 -24.62 -14.17
CA ARG A 64 7.07 -23.32 -14.31
C ARG A 64 7.69 -22.52 -15.44
N GLU A 65 6.89 -22.07 -16.37
CA GLU A 65 7.28 -21.15 -17.42
C GLU A 65 6.47 -19.85 -17.33
N VAL A 66 7.13 -18.72 -17.61
CA VAL A 66 6.52 -17.38 -17.48
C VAL A 66 6.69 -16.63 -18.81
N PHE A 67 5.58 -16.14 -19.34
CA PHE A 67 5.53 -15.36 -20.56
C PHE A 67 4.98 -13.97 -20.30
N PHE A 68 5.60 -12.96 -20.89
CA PHE A 68 5.17 -11.57 -20.80
C PHE A 68 4.61 -11.12 -22.15
N ILE A 69 3.41 -10.54 -22.13
CA ILE A 69 2.75 -9.99 -23.32
C ILE A 69 2.82 -8.46 -23.23
N GLU A 70 3.90 -7.91 -23.73
CA GLU A 70 4.16 -6.46 -23.66
C GLU A 70 3.31 -5.63 -24.63
N ARG A 71 2.86 -6.25 -25.71
CA ARG A 71 2.10 -5.57 -26.78
C ARG A 71 0.83 -6.33 -27.10
N ALA A 72 -0.24 -5.60 -27.41
CA ALA A 72 -1.52 -6.16 -27.80
C ALA A 72 -1.45 -7.03 -29.07
N ASN A 73 -0.49 -6.78 -29.96
CA ASN A 73 -0.26 -7.58 -31.17
C ASN A 73 1.18 -8.09 -31.19
N GLY A 74 1.36 -9.39 -31.51
CA GLY A 74 2.68 -10.00 -31.66
C GLY A 74 3.30 -10.52 -30.35
N GLY A 75 2.50 -11.16 -29.49
CA GLY A 75 3.00 -11.92 -28.34
C GLY A 75 3.65 -13.25 -28.75
N PRO A 76 4.41 -13.93 -27.84
CA PRO A 76 5.07 -15.21 -28.09
C PRO A 76 4.07 -16.38 -28.05
N TRP A 77 2.94 -16.28 -28.77
CA TRP A 77 1.83 -17.24 -28.66
C TRP A 77 2.24 -18.63 -29.14
N ASP A 78 3.04 -18.73 -30.20
CA ASP A 78 3.56 -20.02 -30.69
C ASP A 78 4.45 -20.71 -29.66
N ASP A 79 5.31 -19.95 -28.97
CA ASP A 79 6.14 -20.47 -27.88
C ASP A 79 5.29 -20.95 -26.70
N ILE A 80 4.24 -20.20 -26.35
CA ILE A 80 3.31 -20.57 -25.28
C ILE A 80 2.56 -21.86 -25.64
N PHE A 81 2.10 -22.00 -26.90
CA PHE A 81 1.47 -23.24 -27.36
C PHE A 81 2.48 -24.40 -27.40
N ALA A 82 3.71 -24.17 -27.85
CA ALA A 82 4.76 -25.17 -27.81
C ALA A 82 5.01 -25.64 -26.36
N ALA A 83 5.16 -24.69 -25.43
CA ALA A 83 5.34 -24.97 -24.01
C ALA A 83 4.15 -25.74 -23.42
N SER A 84 2.92 -25.39 -23.80
CA SER A 84 1.71 -26.07 -23.30
C SER A 84 1.57 -27.53 -23.77
N ARG A 85 2.13 -27.85 -24.92
CA ARG A 85 2.09 -29.20 -25.55
C ARG A 85 3.34 -30.01 -25.27
N ALA A 86 4.45 -29.37 -24.90
CA ALA A 86 5.70 -30.04 -24.60
C ALA A 86 5.56 -30.86 -23.33
N MET A 87 5.77 -32.16 -23.43
CA MET A 87 5.96 -33.01 -22.25
C MET A 87 7.40 -32.84 -21.75
N SER A 88 7.57 -32.43 -20.50
CA SER A 88 8.89 -32.38 -19.89
C SER A 88 9.47 -33.77 -19.72
N LEU A 89 10.75 -33.93 -19.99
CA LEU A 89 11.49 -35.17 -19.73
C LEU A 89 11.63 -35.45 -18.22
N PHE A 90 11.45 -34.43 -17.38
CA PHE A 90 11.72 -34.48 -15.94
C PHE A 90 10.51 -34.17 -15.07
N ALA A 91 9.43 -33.60 -15.62
CA ALA A 91 8.23 -33.24 -14.89
C ALA A 91 6.98 -33.66 -15.66
N SER A 92 6.05 -34.30 -14.97
CA SER A 92 4.76 -34.68 -15.55
C SER A 92 3.70 -33.59 -15.47
N ARG A 93 3.96 -32.52 -14.72
CA ARG A 93 3.01 -31.45 -14.45
C ARG A 93 3.67 -30.06 -14.51
N LYS A 94 2.99 -29.12 -15.16
CA LYS A 94 3.52 -27.81 -15.51
C LYS A 94 2.54 -26.69 -15.13
N LEU A 95 3.10 -25.56 -14.67
CA LEU A 95 2.41 -24.27 -14.50
C LEU A 95 2.90 -23.31 -15.60
N ILE A 96 2.00 -22.81 -16.43
CA ILE A 96 2.27 -21.72 -17.37
C ILE A 96 1.66 -20.44 -16.83
N GLU A 97 2.49 -19.43 -16.64
CA GLU A 97 2.07 -18.09 -16.27
C GLU A 97 2.14 -17.14 -17.47
N ILE A 98 1.04 -16.47 -17.77
CA ILE A 98 0.98 -15.42 -18.79
C ILE A 98 0.68 -14.10 -18.09
N ARG A 99 1.58 -13.13 -18.25
CA ARG A 99 1.44 -11.79 -17.66
C ARG A 99 1.16 -10.78 -18.76
N ILE A 100 0.01 -10.11 -18.62
CA ILE A 100 -0.47 -9.09 -19.55
C ILE A 100 -0.59 -7.79 -18.75
N PRO A 101 0.40 -6.88 -18.77
CA PRO A 101 0.40 -5.66 -17.96
C PRO A 101 -0.83 -4.76 -18.19
N GLY A 102 -1.42 -4.83 -19.40
CA GLY A 102 -2.69 -4.19 -19.71
C GLY A 102 -3.86 -5.18 -19.63
N SER A 103 -5.03 -4.72 -19.99
CA SER A 103 -6.25 -5.55 -20.01
C SER A 103 -6.63 -6.07 -21.42
N LYS A 104 -5.78 -5.82 -22.43
CA LYS A 104 -6.11 -6.07 -23.85
C LYS A 104 -5.01 -6.89 -24.53
N PRO A 105 -5.17 -8.22 -24.63
CA PRO A 105 -4.20 -9.09 -25.29
C PRO A 105 -4.18 -8.99 -26.83
N GLY A 106 -5.05 -8.17 -27.42
CA GLY A 106 -5.24 -8.07 -28.85
C GLY A 106 -6.11 -9.20 -29.43
N THR A 107 -6.33 -9.17 -30.74
CA THR A 107 -7.21 -10.17 -31.40
C THR A 107 -6.60 -11.55 -31.41
N GLU A 108 -5.31 -11.64 -31.70
CA GLU A 108 -4.55 -12.90 -31.70
C GLU A 108 -4.48 -13.49 -30.28
N GLY A 109 -4.09 -12.66 -29.27
CA GLY A 109 -4.01 -13.07 -27.89
C GLY A 109 -5.37 -13.49 -27.31
N SER A 110 -6.45 -12.84 -27.69
CA SER A 110 -7.80 -13.26 -27.28
C SER A 110 -8.15 -14.66 -27.76
N LYS A 111 -7.79 -15.01 -29.00
CA LYS A 111 -7.98 -16.37 -29.54
C LYS A 111 -7.07 -17.37 -28.84
N ALA A 112 -5.80 -17.01 -28.68
CA ALA A 112 -4.80 -17.86 -28.03
C ALA A 112 -5.18 -18.19 -26.58
N LEU A 113 -5.58 -17.21 -25.77
CA LEU A 113 -6.01 -17.42 -24.38
C LEU A 113 -7.25 -18.32 -24.28
N ALA A 114 -8.24 -18.13 -25.18
CA ALA A 114 -9.41 -18.98 -25.19
C ALA A 114 -9.08 -20.43 -25.58
N GLU A 115 -8.09 -20.64 -26.45
CA GLU A 115 -7.64 -21.99 -26.80
C GLU A 115 -6.80 -22.61 -25.66
N LEU A 116 -5.88 -21.86 -25.07
CA LEU A 116 -5.06 -22.29 -23.93
C LEU A 116 -5.93 -22.69 -22.73
N ALA A 117 -7.02 -21.99 -22.47
CA ALA A 117 -7.98 -22.35 -21.44
C ALA A 117 -8.59 -23.76 -21.64
N ARG A 118 -8.74 -24.21 -22.90
CA ARG A 118 -9.22 -25.55 -23.22
C ARG A 118 -8.14 -26.62 -23.13
N LEU A 119 -6.87 -26.23 -23.30
CA LEU A 119 -5.72 -27.15 -23.17
C LEU A 119 -5.33 -27.37 -21.70
N ALA A 120 -5.68 -26.45 -20.81
CA ALA A 120 -5.45 -26.60 -19.38
C ALA A 120 -6.19 -27.83 -18.82
N GLY A 121 -5.54 -28.56 -17.92
CA GLY A 121 -6.07 -29.84 -17.46
C GLY A 121 -5.29 -30.36 -16.24
N PRO A 122 -5.39 -31.65 -15.94
CA PRO A 122 -4.81 -32.23 -14.72
C PRO A 122 -3.27 -32.11 -14.66
N ASP A 123 -2.59 -31.98 -15.80
CA ASP A 123 -1.15 -31.89 -15.88
C ASP A 123 -0.64 -30.49 -16.30
N LEU A 124 -1.55 -29.57 -16.61
CA LEU A 124 -1.24 -28.19 -17.02
C LEU A 124 -2.12 -27.19 -16.27
N ILE A 125 -1.52 -26.37 -15.44
CA ILE A 125 -2.16 -25.17 -14.88
C ILE A 125 -1.81 -23.98 -15.74
N LEU A 126 -2.85 -23.24 -16.15
CA LEU A 126 -2.72 -21.93 -16.81
C LEU A 126 -3.07 -20.83 -15.79
N MET A 127 -2.13 -19.93 -15.52
CA MET A 127 -2.36 -18.74 -14.71
C MET A 127 -2.15 -17.49 -15.56
N VAL A 128 -3.21 -16.70 -15.72
CA VAL A 128 -3.20 -15.45 -16.49
C VAL A 128 -3.35 -14.28 -15.53
N THR A 129 -2.38 -13.36 -15.55
CA THR A 129 -2.40 -12.14 -14.74
C THR A 129 -2.57 -10.92 -15.64
N THR A 130 -3.52 -10.04 -15.32
CA THR A 130 -3.86 -8.86 -16.13
C THR A 130 -4.22 -7.68 -15.23
N GLY A 131 -4.14 -6.46 -15.73
CA GLY A 131 -4.71 -5.29 -15.05
C GLY A 131 -6.21 -5.36 -14.89
N GLY A 132 -6.80 -4.31 -14.32
CA GLY A 132 -8.25 -4.22 -14.11
C GLY A 132 -9.04 -4.41 -15.41
N LEU A 133 -10.10 -5.20 -15.35
CA LEU A 133 -10.97 -5.50 -16.49
C LEU A 133 -12.23 -4.63 -16.41
N ASP A 134 -12.38 -3.70 -17.35
CA ASP A 134 -13.61 -2.95 -17.51
C ASP A 134 -14.79 -3.86 -17.89
N TRP A 135 -16.02 -3.37 -17.72
CA TRP A 135 -17.24 -4.13 -18.00
C TRP A 135 -17.31 -4.68 -19.43
N THR A 136 -16.76 -3.97 -20.41
CA THR A 136 -16.72 -4.42 -21.80
C THR A 136 -15.73 -5.57 -21.98
N THR A 137 -14.53 -5.42 -21.42
CA THR A 137 -13.47 -6.44 -21.48
C THR A 137 -13.86 -7.71 -20.73
N GLN A 138 -14.59 -7.61 -19.63
CA GLN A 138 -15.13 -8.79 -18.92
C GLN A 138 -16.02 -9.66 -19.78
N LYS A 139 -16.67 -9.09 -20.80
CA LYS A 139 -17.52 -9.82 -21.78
C LYS A 139 -16.74 -10.37 -22.97
N ALA A 140 -15.46 -10.07 -23.08
CA ALA A 140 -14.63 -10.58 -24.18
C ALA A 140 -14.51 -12.11 -24.11
N ALA A 141 -14.49 -12.75 -25.28
CA ALA A 141 -14.50 -14.21 -25.40
C ALA A 141 -13.37 -14.91 -24.62
N TRP A 142 -12.20 -14.31 -24.56
CA TRP A 142 -11.06 -14.86 -23.82
C TRP A 142 -11.27 -14.82 -22.30
N VAL A 143 -11.88 -13.75 -21.76
CA VAL A 143 -12.19 -13.65 -20.31
C VAL A 143 -13.24 -14.68 -19.96
N GLN A 144 -14.30 -14.78 -20.77
CA GLN A 144 -15.37 -15.77 -20.56
C GLN A 144 -14.84 -17.21 -20.65
N ALA A 145 -13.89 -17.49 -21.54
CA ALA A 145 -13.28 -18.81 -21.65
C ALA A 145 -12.45 -19.17 -20.41
N LEU A 146 -11.65 -18.22 -19.89
CA LEU A 146 -10.87 -18.43 -18.66
C LEU A 146 -11.77 -18.55 -17.42
N ASP A 147 -12.78 -17.70 -17.29
CA ASP A 147 -13.76 -17.73 -16.20
C ASP A 147 -14.54 -19.06 -16.18
N ALA A 148 -14.97 -19.55 -17.34
CA ALA A 148 -15.67 -20.84 -17.45
C ALA A 148 -14.78 -22.05 -17.18
N ALA A 149 -13.45 -21.94 -17.34
CA ALA A 149 -12.50 -23.02 -17.19
C ALA A 149 -11.89 -23.13 -15.79
N GLY A 150 -12.09 -22.11 -14.91
CA GLY A 150 -11.41 -22.15 -13.63
C GLY A 150 -11.82 -21.08 -12.63
N VAL A 151 -10.86 -20.53 -11.94
CA VAL A 151 -11.02 -19.57 -10.85
C VAL A 151 -10.63 -18.18 -11.31
N TRP A 152 -11.53 -17.22 -11.17
CA TRP A 152 -11.24 -15.81 -11.35
C TRP A 152 -11.02 -15.12 -10.00
N VAL A 153 -9.80 -14.62 -9.79
CA VAL A 153 -9.44 -13.83 -8.62
C VAL A 153 -9.44 -12.35 -9.01
N ASP A 154 -10.30 -11.58 -8.38
CA ASP A 154 -10.46 -10.16 -8.66
C ASP A 154 -9.78 -9.33 -7.56
N ALA A 155 -8.59 -8.80 -7.86
CA ALA A 155 -7.75 -8.00 -6.96
C ALA A 155 -8.03 -6.50 -7.18
N GLN A 156 -9.21 -6.06 -6.77
CA GLN A 156 -9.61 -4.67 -6.88
C GLN A 156 -8.86 -3.80 -5.86
N ALA A 157 -8.65 -2.53 -6.23
CA ALA A 157 -8.13 -1.53 -5.32
C ALA A 157 -9.06 -1.38 -4.09
N VAL A 158 -8.47 -1.27 -2.92
CA VAL A 158 -9.21 -1.04 -1.68
C VAL A 158 -9.68 0.41 -1.65
N GLU A 159 -10.98 0.62 -1.54
CA GLU A 159 -11.54 1.97 -1.42
C GLU A 159 -11.06 2.66 -0.14
N THR A 160 -10.90 3.97 -0.19
CA THR A 160 -10.42 4.78 0.95
C THR A 160 -11.22 4.53 2.23
N ALA A 161 -12.54 4.35 2.11
CA ALA A 161 -13.41 4.06 3.25
C ALA A 161 -13.17 2.68 3.87
N GLN A 162 -12.67 1.71 3.08
CA GLN A 162 -12.40 0.34 3.52
C GLN A 162 -10.97 0.15 4.01
N PHE A 163 -10.07 1.08 3.68
CA PHE A 163 -8.64 0.97 4.00
C PHE A 163 -8.34 0.85 5.50
N PRO A 164 -9.00 1.58 6.43
CA PRO A 164 -8.82 1.36 7.86
C PRO A 164 -9.18 -0.06 8.32
N GLY A 165 -10.21 -0.66 7.75
CA GLY A 165 -10.59 -2.04 8.02
C GLY A 165 -9.55 -3.03 7.52
N TRP A 166 -9.01 -2.80 6.32
CA TRP A 166 -7.92 -3.58 5.74
C TRP A 166 -6.66 -3.52 6.61
N LEU A 167 -6.27 -2.32 7.09
CA LEU A 167 -5.13 -2.14 7.98
C LEU A 167 -5.23 -2.99 9.25
N ARG A 168 -6.40 -2.97 9.93
CA ARG A 168 -6.61 -3.78 11.15
C ARG A 168 -6.52 -5.27 10.87
N MET A 169 -7.16 -5.74 9.79
CA MET A 169 -7.11 -7.13 9.38
C MET A 169 -5.67 -7.56 9.07
N ARG A 170 -4.94 -6.73 8.33
CA ARG A 170 -3.57 -7.04 7.94
C ARG A 170 -2.61 -7.01 9.11
N ALA A 171 -2.73 -6.04 10.01
CA ALA A 171 -1.96 -5.95 11.23
C ALA A 171 -2.14 -7.20 12.11
N ALA A 172 -3.38 -7.65 12.28
CA ALA A 172 -3.68 -8.88 13.03
C ALA A 172 -3.02 -10.12 12.40
N ALA A 173 -2.94 -10.19 11.06
CA ALA A 173 -2.25 -11.26 10.35
C ALA A 173 -0.72 -11.23 10.56
N GLU A 174 -0.14 -10.04 10.73
CA GLU A 174 1.27 -9.84 11.08
C GLU A 174 1.54 -9.93 12.61
N GLY A 175 0.51 -10.22 13.42
CA GLY A 175 0.62 -10.36 14.88
C GLY A 175 0.63 -9.03 15.64
N VAL A 176 0.20 -7.94 15.02
CA VAL A 176 0.15 -6.59 15.60
C VAL A 176 -1.30 -6.15 15.77
N GLN A 177 -1.66 -5.61 16.93
CA GLN A 177 -2.94 -4.95 17.17
C GLN A 177 -2.76 -3.44 17.09
N LEU A 178 -3.57 -2.78 16.26
CA LEU A 178 -3.56 -1.34 16.10
C LEU A 178 -4.73 -0.70 16.86
N ASP A 179 -4.46 0.36 17.59
CA ASP A 179 -5.52 1.25 18.08
C ASP A 179 -6.04 2.17 16.97
N ASP A 180 -7.07 2.95 17.25
CA ASP A 180 -7.70 3.84 16.28
C ASP A 180 -6.76 4.96 15.81
N GLU A 181 -5.87 5.44 16.67
CA GLU A 181 -4.89 6.48 16.35
C GLU A 181 -3.81 5.92 15.41
N ALA A 182 -3.29 4.73 15.68
CA ALA A 182 -2.32 4.05 14.81
C ALA A 182 -2.91 3.77 13.42
N VAL A 183 -4.17 3.33 13.36
CA VAL A 183 -4.86 3.10 12.08
C VAL A 183 -5.01 4.40 11.30
N ALA A 184 -5.46 5.48 11.94
CA ALA A 184 -5.62 6.78 11.29
C ALA A 184 -4.28 7.32 10.77
N MET A 185 -3.22 7.14 11.55
CA MET A 185 -1.87 7.56 11.21
C MET A 185 -1.31 6.77 10.03
N LEU A 186 -1.35 5.44 10.07
CA LEU A 186 -0.90 4.60 8.96
C LEU A 186 -1.70 4.88 7.68
N ALA A 187 -3.02 5.06 7.80
CA ALA A 187 -3.86 5.39 6.66
C ALA A 187 -3.45 6.72 6.02
N GLN A 188 -3.12 7.72 6.82
CA GLN A 188 -2.65 9.02 6.34
C GLN A 188 -1.23 8.94 5.75
N GLN A 189 -0.31 8.21 6.38
CA GLN A 189 1.07 8.08 5.90
C GLN A 189 1.18 7.33 4.59
N THR A 190 0.38 6.29 4.42
CA THR A 190 0.47 5.39 3.27
C THR A 190 -0.50 5.74 2.15
N GLU A 191 -1.46 6.66 2.39
CA GLU A 191 -2.42 7.20 1.41
C GLU A 191 -3.14 6.13 0.57
N GLY A 192 -3.42 4.98 1.18
CA GLY A 192 -4.06 3.85 0.51
C GLY A 192 -3.09 2.90 -0.22
N ASN A 193 -1.78 3.15 -0.18
CA ASN A 193 -0.78 2.23 -0.72
C ASN A 193 -0.63 1.01 0.20
N LEU A 194 -1.23 -0.11 -0.23
CA LEU A 194 -1.26 -1.35 0.55
C LEU A 194 0.14 -1.91 0.81
N LEU A 195 1.05 -1.82 -0.17
CA LEU A 195 2.41 -2.33 -0.02
C LEU A 195 3.20 -1.52 1.00
N ALA A 196 3.11 -0.19 0.95
CA ALA A 196 3.74 0.68 1.93
C ALA A 196 3.18 0.40 3.34
N ALA A 197 1.87 0.28 3.46
CA ALA A 197 1.23 -0.05 4.73
C ALA A 197 1.69 -1.41 5.27
N LEU A 198 1.74 -2.44 4.42
CA LEU A 198 2.25 -3.75 4.80
C LEU A 198 3.70 -3.68 5.32
N GLN A 199 4.57 -2.93 4.63
CA GLN A 199 5.96 -2.78 5.05
C GLN A 199 6.08 -2.13 6.43
N GLU A 200 5.26 -1.13 6.74
CA GLU A 200 5.22 -0.53 8.08
C GLU A 200 4.73 -1.52 9.14
N LEU A 201 3.69 -2.31 8.85
CA LEU A 201 3.21 -3.36 9.76
C LEU A 201 4.26 -4.43 10.00
N GLN A 202 4.99 -4.84 8.97
CA GLN A 202 6.07 -5.82 9.10
C GLN A 202 7.25 -5.29 9.92
N LYS A 203 7.60 -4.02 9.80
CA LYS A 203 8.61 -3.38 10.66
C LYS A 203 8.19 -3.43 12.14
N LEU A 204 6.93 -3.13 12.45
CA LEU A 204 6.39 -3.23 13.81
C LEU A 204 6.48 -4.66 14.35
N ALA A 205 6.06 -5.64 13.54
CA ALA A 205 6.13 -7.05 13.92
C ALA A 205 7.57 -7.51 14.17
N LEU A 206 8.52 -7.14 13.30
CA LEU A 206 9.95 -7.45 13.46
C LEU A 206 10.57 -6.76 14.69
N ALA A 207 10.07 -5.58 15.06
CA ALA A 207 10.46 -4.90 16.31
C ALA A 207 9.84 -5.52 17.56
N GLY A 208 9.03 -6.57 17.43
CA GLY A 208 8.36 -7.25 18.55
C GLY A 208 7.16 -6.49 19.13
N VAL A 209 6.63 -5.50 18.41
CA VAL A 209 5.47 -4.70 18.84
C VAL A 209 4.20 -5.53 18.64
N GLN A 210 3.55 -5.90 19.74
CA GLN A 210 2.26 -6.62 19.70
C GLN A 210 1.04 -5.71 19.73
N GLN A 211 1.18 -4.52 20.33
CA GLN A 211 0.16 -3.48 20.37
C GLN A 211 0.79 -2.16 19.92
N ALA A 212 0.26 -1.52 18.92
CA ALA A 212 0.77 -0.29 18.37
C ALA A 212 -0.28 0.83 18.44
N GLY A 213 0.10 1.91 19.10
CA GLY A 213 -0.53 3.21 19.03
C GLY A 213 0.28 4.17 18.13
N ALA A 214 -0.10 5.43 18.11
CA ALA A 214 0.63 6.46 17.37
C ALA A 214 2.11 6.52 17.73
N ALA A 215 2.44 6.25 19.00
CA ALA A 215 3.80 6.28 19.50
C ALA A 215 4.72 5.26 18.84
N GLU A 216 4.24 4.03 18.69
CA GLU A 216 4.97 2.91 18.09
C GLU A 216 5.15 3.14 16.58
N ILE A 217 4.13 3.69 15.90
CA ILE A 217 4.22 4.04 14.48
C ILE A 217 5.32 5.08 14.25
N ILE A 218 5.35 6.15 15.05
CA ILE A 218 6.40 7.17 14.96
C ILE A 218 7.78 6.55 15.24
N ALA A 219 7.88 5.71 16.27
CA ALA A 219 9.15 5.07 16.62
C ALA A 219 9.66 4.16 15.50
N SER A 220 8.80 3.38 14.84
CA SER A 220 9.19 2.49 13.74
C SER A 220 9.66 3.27 12.51
N SER A 221 9.05 4.41 12.23
CA SER A 221 9.43 5.29 11.12
C SER A 221 10.76 6.01 11.38
N THR A 222 11.16 6.17 12.65
CA THR A 222 12.35 6.96 13.06
C THR A 222 13.53 6.11 13.54
N GLN A 223 13.40 4.79 13.60
CA GLN A 223 14.44 3.88 14.15
C GLN A 223 15.79 3.91 13.40
N SER A 224 15.87 4.53 12.24
CA SER A 224 17.10 4.71 11.46
C SER A 224 17.68 6.13 11.55
N SER A 225 17.04 7.08 12.24
CA SER A 225 17.43 8.48 12.16
C SER A 225 18.01 9.02 13.45
N ARG A 226 19.09 9.77 13.31
CA ARG A 226 19.77 10.53 14.38
C ARG A 226 18.89 11.67 14.90
N PHE A 227 17.95 12.12 14.08
CA PHE A 227 16.97 13.15 14.39
C PHE A 227 15.56 12.55 14.38
N ASP A 228 14.76 12.89 15.39
CA ASP A 228 13.40 12.39 15.57
C ASP A 228 12.40 13.55 15.37
N VAL A 229 11.27 13.26 14.73
CA VAL A 229 10.17 14.22 14.59
C VAL A 229 9.63 14.68 15.95
N THR A 230 9.79 13.87 17.02
CA THR A 230 9.48 14.26 18.39
C THR A 230 10.38 15.40 18.87
N GLN A 231 11.66 15.37 18.54
CA GLN A 231 12.62 16.46 18.84
C GLN A 231 12.26 17.74 18.10
N LEU A 232 11.74 17.61 16.86
CA LEU A 232 11.22 18.75 16.12
C LEU A 232 10.03 19.37 16.83
N GLY A 233 9.04 18.56 17.23
CA GLY A 233 7.87 18.99 18.00
C GLY A 233 8.26 19.66 19.31
N GLU A 234 9.19 19.06 20.08
CA GLU A 234 9.74 19.66 21.30
C GLU A 234 10.33 21.04 21.05
N ALA A 235 11.24 21.16 20.06
CA ALA A 235 11.90 22.43 19.74
C ALA A 235 10.90 23.52 19.33
N VAL A 236 9.89 23.15 18.52
CA VAL A 236 8.82 24.06 18.09
C VAL A 236 7.98 24.53 19.28
N LEU A 237 7.53 23.62 20.16
CA LEU A 237 6.72 23.96 21.32
C LEU A 237 7.50 24.81 22.34
N ARG A 238 8.80 24.59 22.48
CA ARG A 238 9.67 25.43 23.32
C ARG A 238 9.96 26.81 22.72
N GLY A 239 9.69 27.01 21.43
CA GLY A 239 9.98 28.25 20.73
C GLY A 239 11.44 28.38 20.30
N ASP A 240 12.21 27.30 20.34
CA ASP A 240 13.61 27.28 19.90
C ASP A 240 13.68 27.10 18.36
N THR A 241 13.50 28.21 17.66
CA THR A 241 13.47 28.24 16.20
C THR A 241 14.79 27.73 15.59
N VAL A 242 15.94 28.04 16.20
CA VAL A 242 17.25 27.63 15.69
C VAL A 242 17.40 26.12 15.79
N ARG A 243 17.05 25.53 16.92
CA ARG A 243 17.07 24.07 17.12
C ARG A 243 16.07 23.39 16.21
N ALA A 244 14.84 23.93 16.09
CA ALA A 244 13.79 23.36 15.26
C ALA A 244 14.21 23.28 13.78
N LEU A 245 14.80 24.36 13.22
CA LEU A 245 15.31 24.36 11.85
C LEU A 245 16.51 23.42 11.67
N ARG A 246 17.38 23.28 12.67
CA ARG A 246 18.48 22.33 12.64
C ARG A 246 17.99 20.88 12.63
N VAL A 247 17.01 20.55 13.47
CA VAL A 247 16.38 19.22 13.49
C VAL A 247 15.70 18.96 12.16
N LEU A 248 14.95 19.92 11.60
CA LEU A 248 14.33 19.79 10.28
C LEU A 248 15.36 19.50 9.16
N ALA A 249 16.49 20.21 9.18
CA ALA A 249 17.57 19.96 8.21
C ALA A 249 18.17 18.56 8.38
N GLY A 250 18.30 18.08 9.62
CA GLY A 250 18.75 16.71 9.92
C GLY A 250 17.76 15.66 9.38
N LEU A 251 16.47 15.81 9.64
CA LEU A 251 15.42 14.93 9.11
C LEU A 251 15.45 14.87 7.58
N LYS A 252 15.64 16.01 6.90
CA LYS A 252 15.83 16.08 5.45
C LYS A 252 17.05 15.29 5.00
N ALA A 253 18.19 15.47 5.66
CA ALA A 253 19.44 14.80 5.29
C ALA A 253 19.38 13.27 5.51
N GLU A 254 18.58 12.82 6.46
CA GLU A 254 18.35 11.40 6.77
C GLU A 254 17.26 10.75 5.90
N GLY A 255 16.64 11.52 4.99
CA GLY A 255 15.64 11.01 4.07
C GLY A 255 14.29 10.71 4.71
N VAL A 256 13.97 11.36 5.83
CA VAL A 256 12.63 11.24 6.45
C VAL A 256 11.57 11.81 5.50
N GLU A 257 10.43 11.12 5.40
CA GLU A 257 9.35 11.54 4.52
C GLU A 257 8.73 12.89 4.97
N PRO A 258 8.63 13.90 4.08
CA PRO A 258 8.03 15.20 4.42
C PRO A 258 6.61 15.11 4.99
N THR A 259 5.84 14.12 4.55
CA THR A 259 4.49 13.84 5.04
C THR A 259 4.47 13.54 6.53
N LEU A 260 5.42 12.74 7.02
CA LEU A 260 5.56 12.40 8.43
C LEU A 260 5.91 13.64 9.27
N VAL A 261 6.83 14.47 8.77
CA VAL A 261 7.23 15.71 9.43
C VAL A 261 6.03 16.67 9.57
N LEU A 262 5.30 16.89 8.48
CA LEU A 262 4.11 17.74 8.49
C LEU A 262 3.03 17.22 9.44
N TRP A 263 2.79 15.90 9.42
CA TRP A 263 1.83 15.25 10.29
C TRP A 263 2.18 15.48 11.77
N SER A 264 3.43 15.30 12.16
CA SER A 264 3.88 15.50 13.54
C SER A 264 3.65 16.95 14.02
N LEU A 265 3.94 17.94 13.18
CA LEU A 265 3.66 19.34 13.46
C LEU A 265 2.17 19.64 13.60
N TRP A 266 1.34 18.99 12.79
CA TRP A 266 -0.12 19.13 12.90
C TRP A 266 -0.66 18.55 14.21
N GLN A 267 -0.11 17.42 14.66
CA GLN A 267 -0.49 16.85 15.95
C GLN A 267 -0.19 17.82 17.10
N GLU A 268 1.00 18.43 17.10
CA GLU A 268 1.37 19.43 18.12
C GLU A 268 0.42 20.64 18.09
N LEU A 269 0.07 21.12 16.90
CA LEU A 269 -0.87 22.22 16.73
C LEU A 269 -2.27 21.88 17.27
N ARG A 270 -2.77 20.68 16.99
CA ARG A 270 -4.09 20.21 17.43
C ARG A 270 -4.16 20.08 18.95
N VAL A 271 -3.15 19.47 19.59
CA VAL A 271 -3.09 19.36 21.06
C VAL A 271 -3.02 20.76 21.70
N LEU A 272 -2.24 21.65 21.14
CA LEU A 272 -2.15 23.04 21.60
C LEU A 272 -3.51 23.75 21.47
N TRP A 273 -4.21 23.58 20.34
CA TRP A 273 -5.53 24.15 20.11
C TRP A 273 -6.57 23.63 21.12
N GLN A 274 -6.59 22.33 21.42
CA GLN A 274 -7.47 21.76 22.44
C GLN A 274 -7.22 22.38 23.83
N THR A 275 -5.96 22.63 24.15
CA THR A 275 -5.58 23.25 25.42
C THR A 275 -6.05 24.71 25.50
N LEU A 276 -6.03 25.42 24.37
CA LEU A 276 -6.43 26.83 24.28
C LEU A 276 -7.95 27.04 24.17
N VAL A 277 -8.67 26.08 23.60
CA VAL A 277 -10.11 26.12 23.33
C VAL A 277 -10.78 24.89 23.95
N PRO A 278 -11.11 24.93 25.25
CA PRO A 278 -11.83 23.83 25.91
C PRO A 278 -13.15 23.53 25.20
N GLY A 279 -13.44 22.24 25.01
CA GLY A 279 -14.65 21.80 24.30
C GLY A 279 -14.51 21.77 22.77
N SER A 280 -13.31 21.93 22.23
CA SER A 280 -13.03 21.71 20.81
C SER A 280 -13.44 20.30 20.36
N PRO A 281 -14.12 20.13 19.20
CA PRO A 281 -14.58 18.83 18.72
C PRO A 281 -13.45 17.91 18.20
N ILE A 282 -12.19 18.33 18.29
CA ILE A 282 -11.04 17.53 17.86
C ILE A 282 -10.81 16.45 18.91
N ALA A 283 -11.25 15.23 18.63
CA ALA A 283 -11.03 14.06 19.49
C ALA A 283 -9.76 13.30 19.09
N GLY A 284 -9.18 12.52 20.04
CA GLY A 284 -8.11 11.56 19.74
C GLY A 284 -6.77 12.17 19.39
N VAL A 285 -6.43 13.33 19.95
CA VAL A 285 -5.13 13.96 19.68
C VAL A 285 -4.13 13.62 20.79
N TRP A 286 -2.97 13.12 20.37
CA TRP A 286 -1.91 12.70 21.25
C TRP A 286 -0.58 13.37 20.90
N THR A 287 0.27 13.67 21.89
CA THR A 287 1.65 14.09 21.70
C THR A 287 2.56 13.53 22.78
N ARG A 288 3.80 13.21 22.43
CA ARG A 288 4.87 12.89 23.38
C ARG A 288 5.36 14.11 24.14
N ASN A 289 5.13 15.31 23.60
CA ASN A 289 5.63 16.58 24.11
C ASN A 289 4.65 17.26 25.11
N ARG A 290 3.82 16.49 25.83
CA ARG A 290 2.80 17.01 26.75
C ARG A 290 3.35 18.03 27.75
N ASP A 291 4.55 17.80 28.24
CA ASP A 291 5.21 18.68 29.24
C ASP A 291 5.50 20.07 28.67
N HIS A 292 5.58 20.23 27.36
CA HIS A 292 5.86 21.50 26.69
C HIS A 292 4.60 22.25 26.24
N ILE A 293 3.43 21.58 26.21
CA ILE A 293 2.17 22.17 25.71
C ILE A 293 1.74 23.37 26.55
N GLY A 294 1.81 23.29 27.90
CA GLY A 294 1.43 24.38 28.77
C GLY A 294 2.26 25.65 28.56
N ALA A 295 3.56 25.52 28.43
CA ALA A 295 4.47 26.62 28.15
C ALA A 295 4.22 27.21 26.74
N ALA A 296 4.02 26.34 25.73
CA ALA A 296 3.67 26.75 24.37
C ALA A 296 2.32 27.50 24.34
N ALA A 297 1.31 27.00 25.05
CA ALA A 297 0.00 27.64 25.16
C ALA A 297 0.12 29.04 25.75
N THR A 298 0.88 29.20 26.85
CA THR A 298 1.11 30.52 27.48
C THR A 298 1.80 31.49 26.52
N ARG A 299 2.79 31.03 25.76
CA ARG A 299 3.55 31.83 24.80
C ARG A 299 2.72 32.23 23.58
N LEU A 300 1.92 31.32 23.03
CA LEU A 300 1.23 31.51 21.75
C LEU A 300 -0.21 32.05 21.91
N LYS A 301 -0.86 31.88 23.07
CA LYS A 301 -2.20 32.38 23.35
C LYS A 301 -2.40 33.88 23.02
N PRO A 302 -1.44 34.80 23.35
CA PRO A 302 -1.59 36.21 23.04
C PRO A 302 -1.68 36.54 21.55
N LEU A 303 -1.20 35.64 20.67
CA LEU A 303 -1.24 35.82 19.20
C LEU A 303 -2.65 35.67 18.63
N GLY A 304 -3.59 35.16 19.42
CA GLY A 304 -4.98 35.06 19.08
C GLY A 304 -5.32 34.03 17.98
N ARG A 305 -6.60 33.91 17.72
CA ARG A 305 -7.14 32.93 16.76
C ARG A 305 -6.59 33.09 15.34
N ALA A 306 -6.33 34.32 14.93
CA ALA A 306 -5.82 34.62 13.58
C ALA A 306 -4.47 33.97 13.28
N PHE A 307 -3.57 33.88 14.28
CA PHE A 307 -2.30 33.19 14.14
C PHE A 307 -2.50 31.70 13.89
N PHE A 308 -3.31 31.03 14.71
CA PHE A 308 -3.55 29.59 14.57
C PHE A 308 -4.25 29.23 13.26
N SER A 309 -5.25 30.02 12.84
CA SER A 309 -5.92 29.79 11.55
C SER A 309 -4.97 29.95 10.38
N ARG A 310 -4.05 30.92 10.45
CA ARG A 310 -3.04 31.10 9.40
C ARG A 310 -2.03 29.95 9.38
N LEU A 311 -1.57 29.50 10.56
CA LEU A 311 -0.63 28.39 10.65
C LEU A 311 -1.26 27.11 10.09
N ASP A 312 -2.53 26.83 10.38
CA ASP A 312 -3.28 25.72 9.83
C ASP A 312 -3.41 25.80 8.30
N LEU A 313 -3.75 27.00 7.77
CA LEU A 313 -3.76 27.22 6.32
C LEU A 313 -2.38 27.00 5.68
N ARG A 314 -1.31 27.46 6.31
CA ARG A 314 0.06 27.25 5.83
C ARG A 314 0.42 25.75 5.82
N MET A 315 0.02 25.00 6.84
CA MET A 315 0.19 23.55 6.86
C MET A 315 -0.60 22.86 5.76
N ALA A 316 -1.84 23.31 5.51
CA ALA A 316 -2.66 22.78 4.40
C ALA A 316 -2.09 23.12 3.02
N GLU A 317 -1.45 24.28 2.83
CA GLU A 317 -0.69 24.60 1.62
C GLU A 317 0.53 23.70 1.46
N THR A 318 1.28 23.49 2.56
CA THR A 318 2.43 22.59 2.58
C THR A 318 2.04 21.15 2.23
N ASP A 319 0.88 20.68 2.71
CA ASP A 319 0.34 19.34 2.37
C ASP A 319 0.11 19.19 0.86
N ARG A 320 -0.44 20.24 0.20
CA ARG A 320 -0.62 20.22 -1.26
C ARG A 320 0.70 20.18 -2.02
N ILE A 321 1.74 20.85 -1.51
CA ILE A 321 3.08 20.83 -2.10
C ILE A 321 3.72 19.46 -1.90
N VAL A 322 3.67 18.91 -0.70
CA VAL A 322 4.18 17.55 -0.38
C VAL A 322 3.55 16.49 -1.25
N LYS A 323 2.25 16.61 -1.53
CA LYS A 323 1.47 15.68 -2.36
C LYS A 323 1.57 15.97 -3.88
N GLY A 324 2.42 16.92 -4.30
CA GLY A 324 2.57 17.29 -5.70
C GLY A 324 1.35 17.97 -6.34
N ARG A 325 0.38 18.42 -5.53
CA ARG A 325 -0.84 19.09 -5.99
C ARG A 325 -0.66 20.61 -6.16
N GLN A 326 0.47 21.14 -5.70
CA GLN A 326 0.86 22.54 -5.81
C GLN A 326 2.37 22.62 -6.07
N ALA A 327 2.79 23.52 -6.96
CA ALA A 327 4.20 23.75 -7.24
C ALA A 327 4.93 24.27 -5.99
N GLY A 328 6.14 23.78 -5.73
CA GLY A 328 6.98 24.20 -4.61
C GLY A 328 7.94 23.10 -4.14
N ASN A 329 8.83 23.48 -3.23
CA ASN A 329 9.70 22.53 -2.55
C ASN A 329 9.12 22.19 -1.17
N ALA A 330 8.87 20.92 -0.91
CA ALA A 330 8.26 20.44 0.32
C ALA A 330 9.07 20.83 1.58
N TRP A 331 10.39 20.72 1.53
CA TRP A 331 11.26 21.03 2.66
C TRP A 331 11.36 22.53 2.95
N ASP A 332 11.32 23.38 1.92
CA ASP A 332 11.30 24.83 2.08
C ASP A 332 9.95 25.27 2.69
N ALA A 333 8.84 24.67 2.24
CA ALA A 333 7.52 24.92 2.82
C ALA A 333 7.46 24.50 4.29
N LEU A 334 8.00 23.30 4.63
CA LEU A 334 8.13 22.85 6.02
C LEU A 334 8.99 23.79 6.86
N GLY A 335 10.07 24.34 6.29
CA GLY A 335 10.92 25.32 6.94
C GLY A 335 10.16 26.58 7.37
N VAL A 336 9.26 27.06 6.53
CA VAL A 336 8.39 28.20 6.85
C VAL A 336 7.43 27.86 7.98
N VAL A 337 6.74 26.69 7.90
CA VAL A 337 5.84 26.21 8.97
C VAL A 337 6.56 26.13 10.29
N VAL A 338 7.74 25.49 10.33
CA VAL A 338 8.56 25.33 11.54
C VAL A 338 8.98 26.68 12.12
N ALA A 339 9.43 27.60 11.27
CA ALA A 339 9.85 28.93 11.71
C ALA A 339 8.68 29.76 12.27
N GLU A 340 7.50 29.74 11.61
CA GLU A 340 6.29 30.41 12.09
C GLU A 340 5.79 29.82 13.41
N PHE A 341 5.71 28.50 13.50
CA PHE A 341 5.19 27.83 14.69
C PHE A 341 6.12 28.01 15.90
N ALA A 342 7.43 27.85 15.70
CA ALA A 342 8.41 28.03 16.78
C ALA A 342 8.50 29.48 17.22
N SER A 343 8.65 30.44 16.30
CA SER A 343 8.85 31.84 16.67
C SER A 343 7.56 32.58 17.11
N GLY A 344 6.39 32.10 16.68
CA GLY A 344 5.13 32.81 16.81
C GLY A 344 5.05 34.07 15.92
N ARG A 345 5.93 34.18 14.93
CA ARG A 345 5.99 35.33 14.00
C ARG A 345 5.66 34.88 12.58
N VAL A 346 5.05 35.75 11.81
CA VAL A 346 4.79 35.52 10.39
C VAL A 346 6.08 35.59 9.62
N VAL A 347 6.38 34.55 8.86
CA VAL A 347 7.48 34.58 7.88
C VAL A 347 6.89 35.05 6.54
N LEU A 348 7.32 36.23 6.09
CA LEU A 348 6.98 36.71 4.76
C LEU A 348 7.84 35.93 3.76
N THR A 349 7.25 34.98 3.07
CA THR A 349 7.86 34.39 1.88
C THR A 349 7.74 35.42 0.77
N GLY A 350 8.85 36.03 0.36
CA GLY A 350 8.85 36.90 -0.81
C GLY A 350 8.37 36.10 -2.02
N GLU A 351 7.35 36.57 -2.72
CA GLU A 351 7.04 36.05 -4.05
C GLU A 351 8.30 36.18 -4.90
N PRO A 352 8.69 35.14 -5.68
CA PRO A 352 9.72 35.33 -6.68
C PRO A 352 9.20 36.40 -7.62
N ARG A 353 9.84 37.57 -7.62
CA ARG A 353 9.60 38.60 -8.66
C ARG A 353 9.82 37.90 -9.98
N ALA A 354 8.74 37.78 -10.77
CA ALA A 354 8.82 37.38 -12.16
C ALA A 354 9.78 38.37 -12.84
N ALA A 355 10.90 37.85 -13.35
CA ALA A 355 11.83 38.53 -14.21
C ALA A 355 11.38 38.37 -15.66
#